data_18aadda084951c3281a6fb2e1c88854e
#
_entry.id   18aadda084951c3281a6fb2e1c88854e
#
_cell.length_a   1.000
_cell.length_b   1.000
_cell.length_c   1.000
_cell.angle_alpha   90.00
_cell.angle_beta   90.00
_cell.angle_gamma   90.00
#
_symmetry.space_group_name_H-M   'P 1'
#
loop_
_entity.id
_entity.type
_entity.pdbx_description
1 polymer ?
#
loop_
_entity_poly.entity_id
_entity_poly.type
_entity_poly.pdbx_seq_one_letter_code
_entity_poly.pdbx_strand_id
1 'polypeptide(L)'
;QMRAAEQFKKACDAVKKEGIIIKGDMPILMNEDSCDAWALPGIFNQNLRAGSPVDGENPTGQNWGFPTYNWDYLKDNDYNWWKDRLKSASQYYGAYRLDHILGFFRIWAIPTRDTTAVLGHTVPNVPITRQTLNNNGFDNDRIRWLSQPHVPTGAVEDITWNHDSACKILELFMNRVGNEELWLFKDSMTGDK
;
A
#
# COMPACT_ATOMS: atom_id res chain seq x y z
N GLN A 1 15.54 -23.88 -19.60
CA GLN A 1 15.84 -23.37 -18.24
C GLN A 1 17.24 -23.81 -17.78
N MET A 2 17.59 -25.10 -17.78
CA MET A 2 18.90 -25.62 -17.29
C MET A 2 20.10 -24.93 -17.94
N ARG A 3 20.13 -24.80 -19.28
CA ARG A 3 21.23 -24.10 -19.97
C ARG A 3 21.35 -22.64 -19.61
N ALA A 4 20.23 -21.93 -19.43
CA ALA A 4 20.23 -20.54 -19.03
C ALA A 4 20.78 -20.37 -17.61
N ALA A 5 20.39 -21.23 -16.68
CA ALA A 5 20.89 -21.23 -15.31
C ALA A 5 22.41 -21.49 -15.26
N GLU A 6 22.92 -22.46 -16.05
CA GLU A 6 24.35 -22.76 -16.15
C GLU A 6 25.15 -21.58 -16.73
N GLN A 7 24.66 -20.95 -17.79
CA GLN A 7 25.30 -19.79 -18.41
C GLN A 7 25.33 -18.61 -17.48
N PHE A 8 24.20 -18.32 -16.82
CA PHE A 8 24.10 -17.22 -15.87
C PHE A 8 25.02 -17.46 -14.66
N LYS A 9 25.03 -18.70 -14.12
CA LYS A 9 25.94 -19.04 -13.04
C LYS A 9 27.41 -18.85 -13.41
N LYS A 10 27.84 -19.29 -14.61
CA LYS A 10 29.20 -19.10 -15.09
C LYS A 10 29.57 -17.61 -15.19
N ALA A 11 28.65 -16.78 -15.68
CA ALA A 11 28.85 -15.33 -15.75
C ALA A 11 28.99 -14.72 -14.35
N CYS A 12 28.12 -15.08 -13.41
CA CYS A 12 28.18 -14.63 -12.02
C CYS A 12 29.48 -15.07 -11.34
N ASP A 13 29.90 -16.31 -11.54
CA ASP A 13 31.13 -16.84 -10.95
C ASP A 13 32.39 -16.13 -11.54
N ALA A 14 32.38 -15.77 -12.83
CA ALA A 14 33.46 -14.98 -13.45
C ALA A 14 33.54 -13.58 -12.83
N VAL A 15 32.42 -12.89 -12.69
CA VAL A 15 32.36 -11.55 -12.10
C VAL A 15 32.82 -11.57 -10.62
N LYS A 16 32.42 -12.59 -9.86
CA LYS A 16 32.86 -12.77 -8.46
C LYS A 16 34.34 -12.94 -8.32
N LYS A 17 35.00 -13.63 -9.26
CA LYS A 17 36.48 -13.80 -9.26
C LYS A 17 37.24 -12.48 -9.40
N GLU A 18 36.65 -11.50 -10.07
CA GLU A 18 37.18 -10.15 -10.21
C GLU A 18 36.87 -9.24 -8.98
N GLY A 19 36.33 -9.81 -7.90
CA GLY A 19 35.99 -9.07 -6.68
C GLY A 19 34.71 -8.22 -6.79
N ILE A 20 33.91 -8.39 -7.84
CA ILE A 20 32.67 -7.63 -8.08
C ILE A 20 31.50 -8.35 -7.43
N ILE A 21 30.69 -7.62 -6.69
CA ILE A 21 29.46 -8.12 -6.06
C ILE A 21 28.27 -7.80 -6.97
N ILE A 22 27.54 -8.83 -7.39
CA ILE A 22 26.28 -8.64 -8.11
C ILE A 22 25.16 -8.46 -7.08
N LYS A 23 24.45 -7.34 -7.15
CA LYS A 23 23.25 -7.08 -6.37
C LYS A 23 22.02 -7.46 -7.20
N GLY A 24 21.26 -8.46 -6.75
CA GLY A 24 19.98 -8.86 -7.34
C GLY A 24 18.86 -7.96 -6.88
N ASP A 25 17.87 -7.76 -7.75
CA ASP A 25 16.60 -7.14 -7.39
C ASP A 25 15.57 -8.23 -7.11
N MET A 26 14.94 -8.18 -5.94
CA MET A 26 13.96 -9.16 -5.49
C MET A 26 12.58 -8.49 -5.41
N PRO A 27 11.80 -8.54 -6.49
CA PRO A 27 10.45 -8.01 -6.45
C PRO A 27 9.62 -8.82 -5.45
N ILE A 28 8.86 -8.12 -4.60
CA ILE A 28 7.99 -8.80 -3.64
C ILE A 28 6.84 -9.51 -4.35
N LEU A 29 6.25 -8.88 -5.35
CA LEU A 29 5.05 -9.37 -6.03
C LEU A 29 5.39 -10.16 -7.28
N MET A 30 4.44 -11.01 -7.68
CA MET A 30 4.53 -11.87 -8.86
C MET A 30 3.36 -11.58 -9.78
N ASN A 31 3.56 -11.73 -11.10
CA ASN A 31 2.48 -11.65 -12.07
C ASN A 31 1.46 -12.78 -11.82
N GLU A 32 0.18 -12.50 -11.99
CA GLU A 32 -0.88 -13.49 -11.86
C GLU A 32 -0.75 -14.65 -12.86
N ASP A 33 -0.15 -14.40 -14.03
CA ASP A 33 0.15 -15.40 -15.05
C ASP A 33 1.51 -16.09 -14.84
N SER A 34 2.17 -15.88 -13.71
CA SER A 34 3.45 -16.50 -13.41
C SER A 34 3.29 -18.01 -13.17
N CYS A 35 4.38 -18.77 -13.39
CA CYS A 35 4.39 -20.19 -13.07
C CYS A 35 4.17 -20.45 -11.58
N ASP A 36 4.59 -19.55 -10.70
CA ASP A 36 4.37 -19.66 -9.26
C ASP A 36 2.88 -19.51 -8.91
N ALA A 37 2.20 -18.49 -9.47
CA ALA A 37 0.78 -18.28 -9.24
C ALA A 37 -0.07 -19.46 -9.78
N TRP A 38 0.35 -20.05 -10.89
CA TRP A 38 -0.30 -21.22 -11.47
C TRP A 38 -0.04 -22.51 -10.68
N ALA A 39 1.22 -22.75 -10.30
CA ALA A 39 1.60 -24.02 -9.63
C ALA A 39 1.24 -24.04 -8.15
N LEU A 40 1.21 -22.88 -7.50
CA LEU A 40 1.03 -22.73 -6.05
C LEU A 40 -0.05 -21.67 -5.73
N PRO A 41 -1.29 -21.85 -6.20
CA PRO A 41 -2.33 -20.82 -6.07
C PRO A 41 -2.69 -20.48 -4.61
N GLY A 42 -2.43 -21.38 -3.66
CA GLY A 42 -2.66 -21.17 -2.24
C GLY A 42 -1.80 -20.06 -1.62
N ILE A 43 -0.66 -19.72 -2.25
CA ILE A 43 0.25 -18.65 -1.79
C ILE A 43 -0.36 -17.26 -1.99
N PHE A 44 -1.31 -17.11 -2.92
CA PHE A 44 -1.85 -15.83 -3.35
C PHE A 44 -3.34 -15.69 -3.08
N ASN A 45 -3.77 -14.47 -2.75
CA ASN A 45 -5.18 -14.11 -2.70
C ASN A 45 -5.68 -13.81 -4.12
N GLN A 46 -6.52 -14.68 -4.65
CA GLN A 46 -7.01 -14.59 -6.04
C GLN A 46 -7.97 -13.41 -6.28
N ASN A 47 -8.60 -12.90 -5.23
CA ASN A 47 -9.61 -11.84 -5.27
C ASN A 47 -9.07 -10.44 -4.94
N LEU A 48 -7.76 -10.30 -4.68
CA LEU A 48 -7.12 -9.05 -4.31
C LEU A 48 -5.90 -8.78 -5.19
N ARG A 49 -5.72 -7.54 -5.59
CA ARG A 49 -4.53 -7.05 -6.31
C ARG A 49 -3.81 -6.01 -5.48
N ALA A 50 -2.50 -6.03 -5.54
CA ALA A 50 -1.66 -5.06 -4.88
C ALA A 50 -1.64 -3.72 -5.64
N GLY A 51 -1.44 -2.64 -4.91
CA GLY A 51 -1.34 -1.31 -5.46
C GLY A 51 -0.90 -0.27 -4.44
N SER A 52 -1.16 0.98 -4.73
CA SER A 52 -1.00 2.10 -3.81
C SER A 52 -2.28 2.93 -3.70
N PRO A 53 -2.52 3.56 -2.54
CA PRO A 53 -3.66 4.47 -2.38
C PRO A 53 -3.55 5.69 -3.29
N VAL A 54 -4.60 6.48 -3.33
CA VAL A 54 -4.61 7.80 -3.98
C VAL A 54 -3.58 8.72 -3.33
N ASP A 55 -2.89 9.51 -4.12
CA ASP A 55 -1.95 10.53 -3.71
C ASP A 55 -2.04 11.77 -4.62
N GLY A 56 -1.22 12.80 -4.36
CA GLY A 56 -1.25 14.05 -5.13
C GLY A 56 -0.87 13.92 -6.60
N GLU A 57 -0.12 12.89 -6.96
CA GLU A 57 0.31 12.60 -8.34
C GLU A 57 -0.62 11.61 -9.04
N ASN A 58 -1.25 10.71 -8.25
CA ASN A 58 -2.11 9.64 -8.74
C ASN A 58 -3.50 9.72 -8.08
N PRO A 59 -4.42 10.55 -8.59
CA PRO A 59 -5.74 10.77 -8.00
C PRO A 59 -6.66 9.55 -8.02
N THR A 60 -6.32 8.49 -8.76
CA THR A 60 -7.02 7.20 -8.77
C THR A 60 -6.25 6.10 -8.03
N GLY A 61 -5.09 6.44 -7.44
CA GLY A 61 -4.12 5.47 -6.94
C GLY A 61 -3.54 4.62 -8.06
N GLN A 62 -2.82 3.57 -7.67
CA GLN A 62 -2.20 2.65 -8.63
C GLN A 62 -2.68 1.22 -8.39
N ASN A 63 -3.24 0.59 -9.40
CA ASN A 63 -3.50 -0.85 -9.41
C ASN A 63 -2.38 -1.54 -10.19
N TRP A 64 -1.52 -2.30 -9.51
CA TRP A 64 -0.36 -2.96 -10.12
C TRP A 64 -0.72 -4.29 -10.79
N GLY A 65 -1.91 -4.81 -10.59
CA GLY A 65 -2.40 -6.04 -11.21
C GLY A 65 -1.85 -7.34 -10.61
N PHE A 66 -0.95 -7.27 -9.63
CA PHE A 66 -0.33 -8.45 -9.00
C PHE A 66 -1.19 -8.96 -7.84
N PRO A 67 -1.42 -10.28 -7.71
CA PRO A 67 -2.12 -10.84 -6.56
C PRO A 67 -1.35 -10.58 -5.26
N THR A 68 -2.07 -10.34 -4.18
CA THR A 68 -1.46 -10.20 -2.84
C THR A 68 -1.17 -11.57 -2.24
N TYR A 69 -0.24 -11.65 -1.28
CA TYR A 69 0.08 -12.89 -0.60
C TYR A 69 -0.97 -13.31 0.42
N ASN A 70 -1.23 -14.60 0.49
CA ASN A 70 -1.91 -15.27 1.58
C ASN A 70 -0.86 -15.59 2.68
N TRP A 71 -0.63 -14.64 3.58
CA TRP A 71 0.39 -14.78 4.62
C TRP A 71 0.09 -15.88 5.63
N ASP A 72 -1.19 -16.20 5.88
CA ASP A 72 -1.57 -17.30 6.78
C ASP A 72 -1.15 -18.62 6.16
N TYR A 73 -1.46 -18.85 4.90
CA TYR A 73 -0.99 -20.04 4.18
C TYR A 73 0.54 -20.15 4.17
N LEU A 74 1.24 -19.04 3.90
CA LEU A 74 2.71 -19.03 3.91
C LEU A 74 3.27 -19.37 5.29
N LYS A 75 2.69 -18.82 6.34
CA LYS A 75 3.06 -19.11 7.74
C LYS A 75 2.85 -20.59 8.09
N ASP A 76 1.68 -21.14 7.76
CA ASP A 76 1.34 -22.54 8.03
C ASP A 76 2.25 -23.51 7.28
N ASN A 77 2.85 -23.06 6.18
CA ASN A 77 3.85 -23.77 5.40
C ASN A 77 5.29 -23.31 5.70
N ASP A 78 5.53 -22.74 6.89
CA ASP A 78 6.85 -22.34 7.39
C ASP A 78 7.62 -21.43 6.42
N TYR A 79 6.91 -20.61 5.62
CA TYR A 79 7.47 -19.72 4.59
C TYR A 79 8.43 -20.42 3.61
N ASN A 80 8.28 -21.71 3.36
CA ASN A 80 9.21 -22.50 2.56
C ASN A 80 9.39 -21.93 1.15
N TRP A 81 8.33 -21.46 0.52
CA TRP A 81 8.43 -20.80 -0.79
C TRP A 81 9.40 -19.60 -0.79
N TRP A 82 9.34 -18.74 0.22
CA TRP A 82 10.26 -17.60 0.37
C TRP A 82 11.69 -18.06 0.67
N LYS A 83 11.87 -19.08 1.51
CA LYS A 83 13.18 -19.66 1.82
C LYS A 83 13.84 -20.20 0.55
N ASP A 84 13.09 -20.96 -0.26
CA ASP A 84 13.61 -21.54 -1.51
C ASP A 84 13.91 -20.46 -2.56
N ARG A 85 13.09 -19.43 -2.66
CA ARG A 85 13.32 -18.30 -3.54
C ARG A 85 14.62 -17.56 -3.18
N LEU A 86 14.83 -17.23 -1.91
CA LEU A 86 16.04 -16.59 -1.42
C LEU A 86 17.26 -17.48 -1.59
N LYS A 87 17.14 -18.76 -1.28
CA LYS A 87 18.21 -19.77 -1.47
C LYS A 87 18.59 -19.91 -2.95
N SER A 88 17.62 -19.93 -3.84
CA SER A 88 17.88 -19.96 -5.29
C SER A 88 18.63 -18.71 -5.75
N ALA A 89 18.20 -17.54 -5.31
CA ALA A 89 18.83 -16.27 -5.66
C ALA A 89 20.26 -16.16 -5.10
N SER A 90 20.54 -16.70 -3.91
CA SER A 90 21.86 -16.66 -3.27
C SER A 90 22.97 -17.39 -4.05
N GLN A 91 22.58 -18.26 -5.00
CA GLN A 91 23.55 -18.91 -5.89
C GLN A 91 24.19 -17.95 -6.89
N TYR A 92 23.50 -16.83 -7.18
CA TYR A 92 23.92 -15.86 -8.21
C TYR A 92 24.38 -14.54 -7.60
N TYR A 93 23.67 -14.05 -6.60
CA TYR A 93 23.83 -12.71 -6.06
C TYR A 93 24.57 -12.71 -4.72
N GLY A 94 25.43 -11.72 -4.51
CA GLY A 94 26.10 -11.45 -3.25
C GLY A 94 25.32 -10.50 -2.34
N ALA A 95 24.34 -9.78 -2.90
CA ALA A 95 23.45 -8.85 -2.19
C ALA A 95 22.10 -8.79 -2.87
N TYR A 96 21.06 -8.34 -2.14
CA TYR A 96 19.71 -8.12 -2.67
C TYR A 96 19.20 -6.72 -2.37
N ARG A 97 18.43 -6.16 -3.29
CA ARG A 97 17.46 -5.12 -3.00
C ARG A 97 16.09 -5.78 -2.85
N LEU A 98 15.45 -5.59 -1.72
CA LEU A 98 14.05 -5.96 -1.56
C LEU A 98 13.20 -4.78 -2.02
N ASP A 99 12.44 -4.98 -3.07
CA ASP A 99 11.52 -3.97 -3.57
C ASP A 99 10.25 -3.94 -2.73
N HIS A 100 9.69 -2.74 -2.52
CA HIS A 100 8.46 -2.52 -1.76
C HIS A 100 8.42 -3.22 -0.40
N ILE A 101 9.41 -2.99 0.46
CA ILE A 101 9.57 -3.67 1.76
C ILE A 101 8.32 -3.58 2.67
N LEU A 102 7.52 -2.50 2.56
CA LEU A 102 6.28 -2.36 3.32
C LEU A 102 5.28 -3.47 3.01
N GLY A 103 5.29 -4.01 1.80
CA GLY A 103 4.40 -5.09 1.38
C GLY A 103 4.59 -6.41 2.13
N PHE A 104 5.71 -6.59 2.86
CA PHE A 104 5.90 -7.71 3.79
C PHE A 104 5.13 -7.55 5.10
N PHE A 105 4.73 -6.33 5.44
CA PHE A 105 4.02 -6.02 6.69
C PHE A 105 2.56 -5.65 6.42
N ARG A 106 2.33 -4.85 5.41
CA ARG A 106 1.00 -4.43 4.94
C ARG A 106 1.08 -3.96 3.50
N ILE A 107 0.01 -4.17 2.76
CA ILE A 107 -0.08 -3.73 1.37
C ILE A 107 -1.44 -3.10 1.10
N TRP A 108 -1.49 -2.13 0.18
CA TRP A 108 -2.75 -1.64 -0.35
C TRP A 108 -3.35 -2.71 -1.26
N ALA A 109 -4.49 -3.24 -0.89
CA ALA A 109 -5.17 -4.33 -1.58
C ALA A 109 -6.45 -3.82 -2.25
N ILE A 110 -6.60 -4.14 -3.51
CA ILE A 110 -7.68 -3.69 -4.38
C ILE A 110 -8.48 -4.92 -4.81
N PRO A 111 -9.81 -4.93 -4.65
CA PRO A 111 -10.64 -6.02 -5.20
C PRO A 111 -10.42 -6.19 -6.71
N THR A 112 -10.35 -7.44 -7.18
CA THR A 112 -10.05 -7.73 -8.61
C THR A 112 -11.06 -7.15 -9.60
N ARG A 113 -12.29 -6.84 -9.13
CA ARG A 113 -13.33 -6.19 -9.94
C ARG A 113 -13.08 -4.70 -10.18
N ASP A 114 -12.18 -4.08 -9.39
CA ASP A 114 -11.94 -2.64 -9.42
C ASP A 114 -10.72 -2.34 -10.30
N THR A 115 -10.89 -1.43 -11.24
CA THR A 115 -9.82 -1.01 -12.16
C THR A 115 -8.91 0.06 -11.55
N THR A 116 -9.42 0.82 -10.57
CA THR A 116 -8.69 1.88 -9.85
C THR A 116 -8.42 1.45 -8.43
N ALA A 117 -7.52 2.15 -7.76
CA ALA A 117 -7.14 1.87 -6.38
C ALA A 117 -7.94 2.67 -5.33
N VAL A 118 -8.94 3.44 -5.75
CA VAL A 118 -9.72 4.32 -4.86
C VAL A 118 -10.40 3.56 -3.73
N LEU A 119 -10.99 2.39 -4.03
CA LEU A 119 -11.70 1.55 -3.07
C LEU A 119 -10.82 0.46 -2.44
N GLY A 120 -9.52 0.56 -2.59
CA GLY A 120 -8.58 -0.33 -1.92
C GLY A 120 -8.58 -0.15 -0.39
N HIS A 121 -7.95 -1.09 0.29
CA HIS A 121 -7.73 -1.02 1.73
C HIS A 121 -6.41 -1.69 2.10
N THR A 122 -5.86 -1.34 3.25
CA THR A 122 -4.62 -1.94 3.75
C THR A 122 -4.86 -3.36 4.27
N VAL A 123 -4.04 -4.32 3.85
CA VAL A 123 -4.08 -5.72 4.32
C VAL A 123 -2.68 -6.10 4.84
N PRO A 124 -2.55 -6.69 6.06
CA PRO A 124 -3.60 -6.82 7.07
C PRO A 124 -4.05 -5.46 7.60
N ASN A 125 -5.30 -5.37 8.02
CA ASN A 125 -5.86 -4.18 8.64
C ASN A 125 -6.11 -4.46 10.12
N VAL A 126 -5.28 -3.86 10.96
CA VAL A 126 -5.44 -3.90 12.42
C VAL A 126 -5.98 -2.54 12.86
N PRO A 127 -7.27 -2.43 13.19
CA PRO A 127 -7.87 -1.17 13.58
C PRO A 127 -7.28 -0.67 14.91
N ILE A 128 -6.97 0.63 14.96
CA ILE A 128 -6.60 1.30 16.21
C ILE A 128 -7.89 1.71 16.93
N THR A 129 -8.05 1.28 18.17
CA THR A 129 -9.24 1.62 18.94
C THR A 129 -9.24 3.09 19.36
N ARG A 130 -10.44 3.69 19.52
CA ARG A 130 -10.58 5.05 20.04
C ARG A 130 -9.87 5.21 21.39
N GLN A 131 -9.97 4.21 22.27
CA GLN A 131 -9.29 4.22 23.57
C GLN A 131 -7.77 4.32 23.41
N THR A 132 -7.18 3.60 22.48
CA THR A 132 -5.75 3.67 22.18
C THR A 132 -5.36 5.07 21.70
N LEU A 133 -6.15 5.68 20.81
CA LEU A 133 -5.91 7.04 20.33
C LEU A 133 -6.00 8.06 21.48
N ASN A 134 -7.05 7.99 22.30
CA ASN A 134 -7.23 8.90 23.43
C ASN A 134 -6.06 8.78 24.44
N ASN A 135 -5.59 7.55 24.74
CA ASN A 135 -4.45 7.32 25.62
C ASN A 135 -3.14 7.91 25.07
N ASN A 136 -3.07 8.13 23.76
CA ASN A 136 -1.94 8.78 23.09
C ASN A 136 -2.16 10.28 22.84
N GLY A 137 -3.14 10.89 23.50
CA GLY A 137 -3.36 12.34 23.45
C GLY A 137 -4.20 12.85 22.28
N PHE A 138 -4.85 11.95 21.53
CA PHE A 138 -5.79 12.36 20.48
C PHE A 138 -7.16 12.63 21.10
N ASP A 139 -7.61 13.86 21.06
CA ASP A 139 -8.98 14.22 21.42
C ASP A 139 -9.99 13.83 20.32
N ASN A 140 -11.29 14.07 20.58
CA ASN A 140 -12.33 13.69 19.63
C ASN A 140 -12.25 14.47 18.32
N ASP A 141 -11.88 15.74 18.35
CA ASP A 141 -11.76 16.57 17.15
C ASP A 141 -10.60 16.10 16.27
N ARG A 142 -9.46 15.77 16.90
CA ARG A 142 -8.31 15.18 16.20
C ARG A 142 -8.64 13.82 15.58
N ILE A 143 -9.39 12.96 16.30
CA ILE A 143 -9.83 11.65 15.78
C ILE A 143 -10.78 11.84 14.59
N ARG A 144 -11.71 12.80 14.65
CA ARG A 144 -12.60 13.13 13.54
C ARG A 144 -11.83 13.61 12.32
N TRP A 145 -10.88 14.52 12.52
CA TRP A 145 -10.00 14.99 11.45
C TRP A 145 -9.22 13.86 10.76
N LEU A 146 -8.72 12.88 11.51
CA LEU A 146 -7.98 11.73 10.95
C LEU A 146 -8.87 10.73 10.22
N SER A 147 -10.15 10.63 10.59
CA SER A 147 -11.06 9.55 10.14
C SER A 147 -12.16 10.01 9.18
N GLN A 148 -12.36 11.30 8.99
CA GLN A 148 -13.44 11.85 8.17
C GLN A 148 -12.88 12.80 7.09
N PRO A 149 -13.52 12.85 5.91
CA PRO A 149 -13.20 13.85 4.91
C PRO A 149 -13.35 15.27 5.46
N HIS A 150 -12.38 16.13 5.23
CA HIS A 150 -12.36 17.50 5.72
C HIS A 150 -11.86 18.48 4.64
N VAL A 151 -12.20 19.74 4.80
CA VAL A 151 -11.75 20.82 3.92
C VAL A 151 -11.04 21.89 4.76
N PRO A 152 -9.80 22.27 4.44
CA PRO A 152 -9.16 23.43 5.09
C PRO A 152 -9.78 24.73 4.57
N THR A 153 -9.91 25.76 5.44
CA THR A 153 -10.42 27.08 5.07
C THR A 153 -9.66 27.65 3.87
N GLY A 154 -8.33 27.51 3.85
CA GLY A 154 -7.46 27.99 2.78
C GLY A 154 -7.84 27.49 1.40
N ALA A 155 -8.33 26.26 1.26
CA ALA A 155 -8.75 25.72 -0.04
C ALA A 155 -9.93 26.50 -0.67
N VAL A 156 -10.82 27.06 0.15
CA VAL A 156 -11.94 27.90 -0.31
C VAL A 156 -11.52 29.38 -0.38
N GLU A 157 -10.64 29.81 0.51
CA GLU A 157 -10.06 31.16 0.51
C GLU A 157 -9.27 31.42 -0.79
N ASP A 158 -8.52 30.46 -1.29
CA ASP A 158 -7.80 30.56 -2.56
C ASP A 158 -8.73 30.84 -3.77
N ILE A 159 -10.01 30.44 -3.65
CA ILE A 159 -11.03 30.69 -4.68
C ILE A 159 -11.75 32.02 -4.44
N THR A 160 -12.06 32.31 -3.18
CA THR A 160 -12.88 33.51 -2.81
C THR A 160 -12.05 34.76 -2.61
N TRP A 161 -10.73 34.65 -2.44
CA TRP A 161 -9.77 35.70 -2.11
C TRP A 161 -10.14 36.46 -0.83
N ASN A 162 -10.97 35.87 0.02
CA ASN A 162 -11.45 36.48 1.24
C ASN A 162 -11.79 35.43 2.30
N HIS A 163 -11.13 35.51 3.45
CA HIS A 163 -11.28 34.54 4.55
C HIS A 163 -12.71 34.49 5.10
N ASP A 164 -13.34 35.63 5.37
CA ASP A 164 -14.69 35.68 5.92
C ASP A 164 -15.73 35.14 4.95
N SER A 165 -15.53 35.33 3.66
CA SER A 165 -16.39 34.76 2.62
C SER A 165 -16.21 33.23 2.54
N ALA A 166 -14.98 32.75 2.64
CA ALA A 166 -14.69 31.31 2.67
C ALA A 166 -15.36 30.65 3.89
N CYS A 167 -15.21 31.21 5.08
CA CYS A 167 -15.86 30.70 6.29
C CYS A 167 -17.39 30.65 6.15
N LYS A 168 -18.02 31.71 5.66
CA LYS A 168 -19.47 31.77 5.46
C LYS A 168 -19.96 30.70 4.47
N ILE A 169 -19.22 30.42 3.42
CA ILE A 169 -19.54 29.37 2.46
C ILE A 169 -19.43 28.01 3.13
N LEU A 170 -18.33 27.77 3.84
CA LEU A 170 -18.09 26.49 4.52
C LEU A 170 -19.16 26.23 5.59
N GLU A 171 -19.59 27.23 6.37
CA GLU A 171 -20.65 27.11 7.38
C GLU A 171 -21.99 26.63 6.82
N LEU A 172 -22.27 26.84 5.54
CA LEU A 172 -23.50 26.32 4.93
C LEU A 172 -23.54 24.78 4.90
N PHE A 173 -22.40 24.15 4.65
CA PHE A 173 -22.31 22.72 4.37
C PHE A 173 -21.54 21.93 5.43
N MET A 174 -20.73 22.62 6.24
CA MET A 174 -19.75 22.03 7.13
C MET A 174 -19.82 22.58 8.53
N ASN A 175 -19.22 21.86 9.47
CA ASN A 175 -18.98 22.27 10.85
C ASN A 175 -17.47 22.46 11.05
N ARG A 176 -17.05 23.55 11.67
CA ARG A 176 -15.66 23.79 12.00
C ARG A 176 -15.17 22.80 13.05
N VAL A 177 -13.93 22.34 12.94
CA VAL A 177 -13.29 21.42 13.90
C VAL A 177 -12.66 22.25 15.01
N GLY A 178 -13.37 22.40 16.13
CA GLY A 178 -12.93 23.24 17.25
C GLY A 178 -12.57 24.66 16.81
N ASN A 179 -11.35 25.10 17.10
CA ASN A 179 -10.82 26.42 16.70
C ASN A 179 -9.87 26.32 15.49
N GLU A 180 -9.80 25.15 14.85
CA GLU A 180 -8.89 24.93 13.71
C GLU A 180 -9.49 25.46 12.40
N GLU A 181 -8.64 25.73 11.42
CA GLU A 181 -9.04 26.14 10.06
C GLU A 181 -9.38 24.91 9.19
N LEU A 182 -10.14 23.97 9.78
CA LEU A 182 -10.56 22.70 9.19
C LEU A 182 -12.06 22.51 9.39
N TRP A 183 -12.71 21.98 8.37
CA TRP A 183 -14.16 21.80 8.31
C TRP A 183 -14.53 20.39 7.95
N LEU A 184 -15.51 19.81 8.64
CA LEU A 184 -16.08 18.50 8.40
C LEU A 184 -17.50 18.65 7.86
N PHE A 185 -17.88 17.82 6.91
CA PHE A 185 -19.24 17.84 6.37
C PHE A 185 -20.28 17.64 7.48
N LYS A 186 -21.38 18.37 7.41
CA LYS A 186 -22.55 18.13 8.27
C LYS A 186 -23.11 16.74 7.97
N ASP A 187 -23.67 16.07 8.99
CA ASP A 187 -24.27 14.74 8.83
C ASP A 187 -25.39 14.72 7.75
N SER A 188 -26.06 15.85 7.56
CA SER A 188 -27.07 16.01 6.51
C SER A 188 -26.51 16.00 5.08
N MET A 189 -25.18 16.15 4.93
CA MET A 189 -24.48 16.20 3.63
C MET A 189 -23.72 14.89 3.34
N THR A 190 -23.54 14.02 4.33
CA THR A 190 -22.98 12.69 4.13
C THR A 190 -24.10 11.79 3.62
N GLY A 191 -23.99 11.36 2.36
CA GLY A 191 -25.05 10.68 1.61
C GLY A 191 -25.41 9.25 2.03
N ASP A 192 -25.33 8.93 3.32
CA ASP A 192 -25.78 7.66 3.89
C ASP A 192 -27.24 7.77 4.32
N LYS A 193 -28.13 7.74 3.33
CA LYS A 193 -29.53 7.34 3.50
C LYS A 193 -30.00 6.54 2.30
#